data_84480e64ad9c51011ca8f9234f8d3095
#
_entry.id   84480e64ad9c51011ca8f9234f8d3095
#
_cell.length_a   1.000
_cell.length_b   1.000
_cell.length_c   1.000
_cell.angle_alpha   90.00
_cell.angle_beta   90.00
_cell.angle_gamma   90.00
#
_symmetry.space_group_name_H-M   'P 1'
#
loop_
_entity.id
_entity.type
_entity.pdbx_description
1 polymer ?
#
loop_
_entity_poly.entity_id
_entity_poly.type
_entity_poly.pdbx_seq_one_letter_code
_entity_poly.pdbx_strand_id
1 'polypeptide(L)'
;MENVIKHIKGTGRERVYNFIVEFIKNNGYAPSVREICTGTDFSSTSSVYIHLLKLEDEGKIQMKKKSTRAIKVIGFQFVKMEELA
;
A
#
# COMPACT_ATOMS: atom_id res chain seq x y z
N MET A 1 -2.92 -16.73 16.93
CA MET A 1 -3.67 -16.13 17.07
C MET A 1 -3.72 -14.85 16.49
N GLU A 2 -2.84 -14.00 16.60
CA GLU A 2 -2.90 -12.80 15.95
C GLU A 2 -2.90 -12.97 14.51
N ASN A 3 -2.40 -14.01 14.01
CA ASN A 3 -2.45 -14.22 12.60
C ASN A 3 -3.84 -14.28 12.10
N VAL A 4 -4.66 -14.90 12.88
CA VAL A 4 -6.03 -15.00 12.51
C VAL A 4 -6.65 -13.65 12.42
N ILE A 5 -6.29 -12.79 13.30
CA ILE A 5 -6.82 -11.47 13.29
C ILE A 5 -6.46 -10.74 12.03
N LYS A 6 -5.25 -10.93 11.58
CA LYS A 6 -4.86 -10.26 10.37
C LYS A 6 -5.67 -10.70 9.19
N HIS A 7 -6.05 -11.95 9.16
CA HIS A 7 -6.80 -12.41 8.06
C HIS A 7 -8.18 -11.84 8.00
N ILE A 8 -8.80 -11.68 9.14
CA ILE A 8 -10.12 -11.19 9.09
C ILE A 8 -10.22 -9.73 9.08
N LYS A 9 -9.13 -9.03 9.36
CA LYS A 9 -9.21 -7.65 9.34
C LYS A 9 -9.32 -7.10 8.01
N GLY A 10 -10.32 -6.33 7.76
CA GLY A 10 -10.42 -5.50 6.60
C GLY A 10 -10.76 -6.18 5.32
N THR A 11 -11.08 -5.38 4.36
CA THR A 11 -11.38 -5.82 3.01
C THR A 11 -10.08 -5.96 2.24
N GLY A 12 -10.18 -6.43 1.02
CA GLY A 12 -9.02 -6.47 0.15
C GLY A 12 -8.41 -5.10 -0.04
N ARG A 13 -9.26 -4.08 -0.13
CA ARG A 13 -8.79 -2.71 -0.28
C ARG A 13 -7.98 -2.27 0.92
N GLU A 14 -8.44 -2.60 2.12
CA GLU A 14 -7.71 -2.23 3.32
C GLU A 14 -6.39 -2.97 3.42
N ARG A 15 -6.36 -4.23 3.01
CA ARG A 15 -5.12 -4.98 3.02
C ARG A 15 -4.09 -4.38 2.07
N VAL A 16 -4.54 -3.95 0.91
CA VAL A 16 -3.65 -3.29 -0.05
C VAL A 16 -3.11 -2.01 0.55
N TYR A 17 -3.99 -1.21 1.13
CA TYR A 17 -3.57 0.06 1.71
C TYR A 17 -2.56 -0.14 2.84
N ASN A 18 -2.86 -1.07 3.73
CA ASN A 18 -1.96 -1.33 4.86
C ASN A 18 -0.62 -1.86 4.39
N PHE A 19 -0.61 -2.68 3.36
CA PHE A 19 0.64 -3.17 2.81
C PHE A 19 1.48 -2.01 2.28
N ILE A 20 0.85 -1.08 1.57
CA ILE A 20 1.56 0.06 1.01
C ILE A 20 2.20 0.89 2.12
N VAL A 21 1.44 1.19 3.16
CA VAL A 21 1.95 2.00 4.26
C VAL A 21 3.12 1.30 4.94
N GLU A 22 2.99 0.03 5.23
CA GLU A 22 4.06 -0.70 5.88
C GLU A 22 5.29 -0.82 5.00
N PHE A 23 5.07 -1.02 3.71
CA PHE A 23 6.19 -1.12 2.78
C PHE A 23 6.99 0.17 2.77
N ILE A 24 6.29 1.31 2.71
CA ILE A 24 6.99 2.59 2.69
C ILE A 24 7.74 2.82 4.00
N LYS A 25 7.13 2.46 5.11
CA LYS A 25 7.80 2.63 6.40
C LYS A 25 9.08 1.81 6.48
N ASN A 26 9.05 0.61 5.94
CA ASN A 26 10.19 -0.28 6.05
C ASN A 26 11.26 -0.04 5.00
N ASN A 27 10.89 0.49 3.85
CA ASN A 27 11.82 0.59 2.74
C ASN A 27 12.14 2.02 2.30
N GLY A 28 11.31 2.97 2.66
CA GLY A 28 11.57 4.37 2.27
C GLY A 28 11.10 4.72 0.88
N TYR A 29 10.44 3.81 0.18
CA TYR A 29 9.88 4.09 -1.15
C TYR A 29 8.66 3.23 -1.35
N ALA A 30 7.84 3.59 -2.31
CA ALA A 30 6.56 2.91 -2.52
C ALA A 30 6.75 1.57 -3.23
N PRO A 31 5.85 0.62 -2.99
CA PRO A 31 5.92 -0.66 -3.66
C PRO A 31 5.41 -0.56 -5.09
N SER A 32 5.84 -1.49 -5.93
CA SER A 32 5.26 -1.63 -7.26
C SER A 32 3.98 -2.43 -7.13
N VAL A 33 3.17 -2.42 -8.18
CA VAL A 33 1.94 -3.21 -8.17
C VAL A 33 2.25 -4.69 -8.00
N ARG A 34 3.32 -5.16 -8.61
CA ARG A 34 3.69 -6.54 -8.49
C ARG A 34 4.09 -6.91 -7.06
N GLU A 35 4.79 -6.01 -6.39
CA GLU A 35 5.16 -6.24 -5.00
C GLU A 35 3.93 -6.29 -4.10
N ILE A 36 2.95 -5.44 -4.38
CA ILE A 36 1.72 -5.46 -3.63
C ILE A 36 1.00 -6.78 -3.84
N CYS A 37 0.96 -7.22 -5.07
CA CYS A 37 0.30 -8.48 -5.41
C CYS A 37 0.91 -9.64 -4.63
N THR A 38 2.22 -9.71 -4.64
CA THR A 38 2.93 -10.78 -3.93
C THR A 38 2.72 -10.68 -2.43
N GLY A 39 2.75 -9.49 -1.90
CA GLY A 39 2.66 -9.32 -0.45
C GLY A 39 1.27 -9.42 0.13
N THR A 40 0.24 -9.33 -0.71
CA THR A 40 -1.13 -9.37 -0.22
C THR A 40 -1.87 -10.62 -0.69
N ASP A 41 -1.16 -11.53 -1.33
CA ASP A 41 -1.75 -12.80 -1.77
C ASP A 41 -2.85 -12.67 -2.81
N PHE A 42 -2.91 -11.60 -3.52
CA PHE A 42 -3.82 -11.51 -4.64
C PHE A 42 -3.25 -12.30 -5.80
N SER A 43 -4.11 -12.96 -6.53
CA SER A 43 -3.66 -13.83 -7.59
C SER A 43 -3.30 -13.09 -8.87
N SER A 44 -3.70 -11.85 -9.01
CA SER A 44 -3.38 -11.11 -10.22
C SER A 44 -3.18 -9.64 -9.92
N THR A 45 -2.38 -9.00 -10.76
CA THR A 45 -2.16 -7.58 -10.62
C THR A 45 -3.41 -6.79 -10.98
N SER A 46 -4.30 -7.36 -11.77
CA SER A 46 -5.55 -6.68 -12.10
C SER A 46 -6.39 -6.45 -10.85
N SER A 47 -6.42 -7.44 -9.96
CA SER A 47 -7.18 -7.29 -8.72
C SER A 47 -6.60 -6.19 -7.86
N VAL A 48 -5.28 -6.15 -7.77
CA VAL A 48 -4.61 -5.10 -7.01
C VAL A 48 -4.92 -3.74 -7.62
N TYR A 49 -4.87 -3.65 -8.93
CA TYR A 49 -5.09 -2.39 -9.60
C TYR A 49 -6.48 -1.83 -9.34
N ILE A 50 -7.48 -2.70 -9.30
CA ILE A 50 -8.83 -2.26 -9.00
C ILE A 50 -8.89 -1.63 -7.61
N HIS A 51 -8.22 -2.25 -6.65
CA HIS A 51 -8.21 -1.68 -5.30
C HIS A 51 -7.44 -0.36 -5.25
N LEU A 52 -6.37 -0.26 -6.03
CA LEU A 52 -5.62 0.99 -6.08
C LEU A 52 -6.47 2.12 -6.63
N LEU A 53 -7.25 1.84 -7.66
CA LEU A 53 -8.13 2.86 -8.22
C LEU A 53 -9.16 3.32 -7.20
N LYS A 54 -9.67 2.39 -6.42
CA LYS A 54 -10.64 2.76 -5.39
C LYS A 54 -10.01 3.56 -4.28
N LEU A 55 -8.79 3.22 -3.91
CA LEU A 55 -8.08 3.98 -2.88
C LEU A 55 -7.78 5.39 -3.36
N GLU A 56 -7.45 5.53 -4.64
CA GLU A 56 -7.21 6.84 -5.20
C GLU A 56 -8.50 7.65 -5.22
N ASP A 57 -9.58 7.02 -5.58
CA ASP A 57 -10.89 7.68 -5.61
C ASP A 57 -11.30 8.13 -4.22
N GLU A 58 -10.89 7.39 -3.19
CA GLU A 58 -11.20 7.76 -1.82
C GLU A 58 -10.25 8.80 -1.26
N GLY A 59 -9.27 9.21 -2.03
CA GLY A 59 -8.32 10.20 -1.58
C GLY A 59 -7.24 9.70 -0.65
N LYS A 60 -7.05 8.39 -0.57
CA LYS A 60 -6.06 7.81 0.33
C LYS A 60 -4.70 7.67 -0.30
N ILE A 61 -4.66 7.52 -1.60
CA ILE A 61 -3.40 7.45 -2.32
C ILE A 61 -3.52 8.25 -3.60
N GLN A 62 -2.38 8.51 -4.21
CA GLN A 62 -2.33 9.17 -5.49
C GLN A 62 -1.36 8.37 -6.34
N MET A 63 -1.75 8.10 -7.58
CA MET A 63 -0.90 7.33 -8.47
C MET A 63 -0.32 8.23 -9.55
N LYS A 64 0.98 8.07 -9.78
CA LYS A 64 1.64 8.83 -10.82
C LYS A 64 1.78 7.97 -12.04
N LYS A 65 1.59 8.55 -13.19
CA LYS A 65 1.72 7.80 -14.42
C LYS A 65 3.17 7.61 -14.78
N LYS A 66 3.44 6.54 -15.49
CA LYS A 66 4.77 6.30 -16.04
C LYS A 66 5.85 6.04 -15.01
N SER A 67 5.49 5.42 -13.92
CA SER A 67 6.48 5.08 -12.91
C SER A 67 6.13 3.72 -12.34
N THR A 68 7.12 2.89 -12.12
CA THR A 68 6.88 1.58 -11.53
C THR A 68 6.56 1.68 -10.05
N ARG A 69 7.02 2.75 -9.40
CA ARG A 69 6.73 2.96 -7.99
C ARG A 69 5.93 4.23 -7.87
N ALA A 70 4.73 4.17 -8.44
CA ALA A 70 3.94 5.35 -8.70
C ALA A 70 3.00 5.77 -7.58
N ILE A 71 3.01 5.10 -6.46
CA ILE A 71 2.01 5.30 -5.42
C ILE A 71 2.51 6.25 -4.36
N LYS A 72 1.66 7.21 -4.01
CA LYS A 72 1.95 8.13 -2.93
C LYS A 72 0.80 8.06 -1.95
N VAL A 73 1.09 7.92 -0.67
CA VAL A 73 0.05 7.89 0.36
C VAL A 73 -0.24 9.32 0.78
N ILE A 74 -1.51 9.67 0.73
CA ILE A 74 -1.93 11.03 1.04
C ILE A 74 -2.19 11.18 2.53
N GLY A 75 -1.73 12.30 3.08
CA GLY A 75 -1.98 12.59 4.49
C GLY A 75 -0.94 12.06 5.44
N PHE A 76 0.07 11.35 4.92
CA PHE A 76 1.12 10.83 5.77
C PHE A 76 2.44 11.46 5.43
N GLN A 77 3.28 11.61 6.43
CA GLN A 77 4.65 12.05 6.23
C GLN A 77 5.53 11.00 6.83
N PHE A 78 6.43 10.46 6.03
CA PHE A 78 7.35 9.42 6.49
C PHE A 78 8.69 10.09 6.76
N VAL A 79 8.99 10.30 8.04
CA VAL A 79 10.16 11.05 8.45
C VAL A 79 11.15 10.12 9.14
N LYS A 80 12.42 10.29 8.84
CA LYS A 80 13.44 9.49 9.47
C LYS A 80 13.55 9.86 10.93
N MET A 81 13.90 8.87 11.75
CA MET A 81 14.00 9.12 13.18
C MET A 81 15.00 10.20 13.52
N GLU A 82 16.12 10.22 12.85
CA GLU A 82 17.12 11.21 13.17
C GLU A 82 16.64 12.62 12.89
N GLU A 83 15.65 12.77 12.05
CA GLU A 83 15.11 14.08 11.77
C GLU A 83 14.19 14.55 12.86
N LEU A 84 13.75 13.64 13.72
CA LEU A 84 12.87 13.99 14.79
C LEU A 84 13.64 14.41 16.04
N ALA A 85 14.88 14.06 16.08
CA ALA A 85 15.72 14.44 17.20
C ALA A 85 16.20 15.91 17.08
#